data_7478f773ef6de91625d2ac87f93724c4
#
_entry.id   7478f773ef6de91625d2ac87f93724c4
#
_cell.length_a   1.000
_cell.length_b   1.000
_cell.length_c   1.000
_cell.angle_alpha   90.00
_cell.angle_beta   90.00
_cell.angle_gamma   90.00
#
_symmetry.space_group_name_H-M   'P 1'
#
loop_
_entity.id
_entity.type
_entity.pdbx_description
1 polymer ?
#
loop_
_entity_poly.entity_id
_entity_poly.type
_entity_poly.pdbx_seq_one_letter_code
_entity_poly.pdbx_strand_id
1 'polypeptide(L)'
;MPASGDKQLEMLGDFIVGFIKGIFNFLKDILVGIRKLPEKYSNFIFLGIHAAIGAAVFYLKDGIVIQFPAQYRRAADIILYFPLGLPLLYLYWKGQDYRNFINTFDSKFESIGFYDKGKLKTRDLKGEWRESKGYPRFIGEKKEGKKTIYSFKSNIPLSEWKNRCLDIETVMDCNIIKMEHTKASKQIINLHAIPTNQGLMDFIPWSDSYINEKDFELVVGIAMLEDVVFDLNKVPHALIAGVTGSGKSVLLRCMLWQCIKKGAKPYMIDFKGGVEFGIEYEKFGEVVTERQRALEILKELVAENTARLNKFREMGVKNLPEYNEIAEKKLCRIVIICDEIAEMLDKTGLGKADKKIYEEIEKELSTLARLSRATGINMLLATQRPDAKVIPGQIKNNLPIRISGRMVDPQASEMVLGNTKATDMDETRGRFMYSIGADTFEFQAYAFDDRFLKKGDYEQGSMLTAGEDISVEADEKTYVTYDFPDYSDQPGKFEINNTCEEELADDQELEGF
;
A
#
# COMPACT_ATOMS: atom_id res chain seq x y z
N MET A 1 62.63 -40.41 -4.87
CA MET A 1 61.20 -40.69 -4.79
C MET A 1 60.78 -40.70 -3.35
N PRO A 2 60.22 -39.65 -2.83
CA PRO A 2 59.22 -39.72 -1.79
C PRO A 2 58.09 -38.70 -2.06
N ALA A 3 57.07 -39.11 -2.76
CA ALA A 3 55.95 -38.21 -3.05
C ALA A 3 54.57 -38.90 -3.06
N SER A 4 54.48 -40.19 -2.65
CA SER A 4 53.19 -40.89 -2.64
C SER A 4 52.50 -40.91 -1.27
N GLY A 5 53.29 -40.83 -0.18
CA GLY A 5 52.75 -40.89 1.20
C GLY A 5 52.05 -39.61 1.62
N ASP A 6 52.61 -38.44 1.29
CA ASP A 6 52.03 -37.15 1.68
C ASP A 6 50.70 -36.87 0.95
N LYS A 7 50.56 -37.24 -0.33
CA LYS A 7 49.30 -37.13 -1.05
C LYS A 7 48.19 -38.05 -0.50
N GLN A 8 48.55 -39.26 -0.05
CA GLN A 8 47.58 -40.16 0.55
C GLN A 8 47.10 -39.67 1.92
N LEU A 9 47.99 -39.09 2.71
CA LEU A 9 47.66 -38.46 4.00
C LEU A 9 46.78 -37.20 3.81
N GLU A 10 47.06 -36.40 2.80
CA GLU A 10 46.25 -35.24 2.45
C GLU A 10 44.85 -35.65 1.95
N MET A 11 44.73 -36.65 1.08
CA MET A 11 43.43 -37.21 0.66
C MET A 11 42.65 -37.83 1.81
N LEU A 12 43.31 -38.51 2.77
CA LEU A 12 42.67 -39.06 3.97
C LEU A 12 42.19 -37.94 4.89
N GLY A 13 42.98 -36.88 5.04
CA GLY A 13 42.62 -35.68 5.79
C GLY A 13 41.37 -34.98 5.20
N ASP A 14 41.36 -34.77 3.89
CA ASP A 14 40.23 -34.19 3.17
C ASP A 14 38.96 -35.05 3.26
N PHE A 15 39.10 -36.37 3.18
CA PHE A 15 37.99 -37.31 3.37
C PHE A 15 37.40 -37.23 4.78
N ILE A 16 38.26 -37.25 5.83
CA ILE A 16 37.82 -37.16 7.23
C ILE A 16 37.11 -35.82 7.46
N VAL A 17 37.68 -34.70 6.99
CA VAL A 17 37.07 -33.38 7.11
C VAL A 17 35.73 -33.33 6.36
N GLY A 18 35.66 -33.90 5.16
CA GLY A 18 34.44 -34.01 4.37
C GLY A 18 33.34 -34.82 5.07
N PHE A 19 33.75 -35.97 5.67
CA PHE A 19 32.86 -36.84 6.42
C PHE A 19 32.29 -36.16 7.68
N ILE A 20 33.14 -35.49 8.46
CA ILE A 20 32.72 -34.73 9.65
C ILE A 20 31.77 -33.61 9.27
N LYS A 21 32.06 -32.86 8.19
CA LYS A 21 31.17 -31.84 7.66
C LYS A 21 29.83 -32.42 7.20
N GLY A 22 29.85 -33.60 6.57
CA GLY A 22 28.64 -34.32 6.15
C GLY A 22 27.75 -34.67 7.35
N ILE A 23 28.32 -35.23 8.41
CA ILE A 23 27.58 -35.53 9.65
C ILE A 23 27.02 -34.26 10.28
N PHE A 24 27.82 -33.20 10.36
CA PHE A 24 27.35 -31.91 10.93
C PHE A 24 26.20 -31.31 10.15
N ASN A 25 26.27 -31.33 8.82
CA ASN A 25 25.19 -30.86 7.96
C ASN A 25 23.93 -31.73 8.11
N PHE A 26 24.08 -33.05 8.19
CA PHE A 26 22.97 -33.97 8.41
C PHE A 26 22.24 -33.66 9.74
N LEU A 27 22.99 -33.51 10.83
CA LEU A 27 22.41 -33.16 12.14
C LEU A 27 21.73 -31.79 12.11
N LYS A 28 22.36 -30.83 11.45
CA LYS A 28 21.75 -29.49 11.26
C LYS A 28 20.44 -29.55 10.51
N ASP A 29 20.36 -30.35 9.44
CA ASP A 29 19.14 -30.50 8.67
C ASP A 29 18.03 -31.18 9.49
N ILE A 30 18.34 -32.17 10.30
CA ILE A 30 17.39 -32.77 11.24
C ILE A 30 16.85 -31.73 12.22
N LEU A 31 17.70 -30.89 12.81
CA LEU A 31 17.29 -29.84 13.75
C LEU A 31 16.38 -28.82 13.06
N VAL A 32 16.67 -28.46 11.81
CA VAL A 32 15.79 -27.59 11.00
C VAL A 32 14.47 -28.29 10.71
N GLY A 33 14.48 -29.56 10.35
CA GLY A 33 13.27 -30.36 10.13
C GLY A 33 12.37 -30.43 11.36
N ILE A 34 12.94 -30.61 12.56
CA ILE A 34 12.18 -30.57 13.83
C ILE A 34 11.50 -29.19 14.01
N ARG A 35 12.22 -28.10 13.76
CA ARG A 35 11.67 -26.73 13.87
C ARG A 35 10.51 -26.48 12.91
N LYS A 36 10.47 -27.19 11.78
CA LYS A 36 9.46 -27.05 10.74
C LYS A 36 8.25 -27.97 10.90
N LEU A 37 8.27 -28.90 11.87
CA LEU A 37 7.12 -29.76 12.16
C LEU A 37 5.83 -28.98 12.50
N PRO A 38 5.87 -27.91 13.32
CA PRO A 38 4.64 -27.19 13.70
C PRO A 38 3.95 -26.45 12.56
N GLU A 39 4.59 -26.24 11.41
CA GLU A 39 4.01 -25.47 10.29
C GLU A 39 2.78 -26.12 9.67
N LYS A 40 2.72 -27.47 9.68
CA LYS A 40 1.55 -28.20 9.17
C LYS A 40 1.23 -29.38 10.08
N TYR A 41 -0.02 -29.51 10.49
CA TYR A 41 -0.48 -30.63 11.32
C TYR A 41 -0.20 -32.00 10.67
N SER A 42 -0.29 -32.10 9.34
CA SER A 42 0.07 -33.30 8.58
C SER A 42 1.50 -33.81 8.82
N ASN A 43 2.44 -32.94 9.18
CA ASN A 43 3.82 -33.32 9.49
C ASN A 43 3.90 -34.21 10.73
N PHE A 44 3.09 -33.91 11.76
CA PHE A 44 3.03 -34.71 12.99
C PHE A 44 2.37 -36.06 12.73
N ILE A 45 1.32 -36.10 11.91
CA ILE A 45 0.66 -37.36 11.51
C ILE A 45 1.65 -38.26 10.77
N PHE A 46 2.39 -37.69 9.80
CA PHE A 46 3.35 -38.41 9.01
C PHE A 46 4.49 -38.96 9.87
N LEU A 47 5.04 -38.14 10.77
CA LEU A 47 6.09 -38.57 11.72
C LEU A 47 5.55 -39.69 12.65
N GLY A 48 4.32 -39.53 13.15
CA GLY A 48 3.67 -40.53 14.00
C GLY A 48 3.47 -41.87 13.30
N ILE A 49 3.04 -41.87 12.04
CA ILE A 49 2.89 -43.09 11.23
C ILE A 49 4.25 -43.82 11.07
N HIS A 50 5.32 -43.07 10.73
CA HIS A 50 6.64 -43.68 10.58
C HIS A 50 7.20 -44.23 11.90
N ALA A 51 6.97 -43.52 13.01
CA ALA A 51 7.33 -43.99 14.34
C ALA A 51 6.55 -45.25 14.72
N ALA A 52 5.23 -45.31 14.41
CA ALA A 52 4.42 -46.50 14.67
C ALA A 52 4.85 -47.70 13.82
N ILE A 53 5.17 -47.50 12.53
CA ILE A 53 5.72 -48.56 11.68
C ILE A 53 7.03 -49.07 12.23
N GLY A 54 7.98 -48.19 12.62
CA GLY A 54 9.25 -48.56 13.21
C GLY A 54 9.06 -49.38 14.49
N ALA A 55 8.17 -48.96 15.38
CA ALA A 55 7.87 -49.67 16.63
C ALA A 55 7.23 -51.04 16.36
N ALA A 56 6.31 -51.16 15.42
CA ALA A 56 5.68 -52.40 15.05
C ALA A 56 6.70 -53.41 14.47
N VAL A 57 7.59 -52.95 13.59
CA VAL A 57 8.65 -53.78 13.03
C VAL A 57 9.62 -54.24 14.13
N PHE A 58 10.02 -53.34 15.05
CA PHE A 58 10.88 -53.65 16.18
C PHE A 58 10.25 -54.75 17.07
N TYR A 59 8.95 -54.65 17.36
CA TYR A 59 8.24 -55.63 18.20
C TYR A 59 8.07 -56.98 17.50
N LEU A 60 7.87 -56.99 16.20
CA LEU A 60 7.58 -58.21 15.42
C LEU A 60 8.85 -58.85 14.82
N LYS A 61 10.01 -58.19 14.88
CA LYS A 61 11.22 -58.58 14.14
C LYS A 61 11.69 -60.00 14.44
N ASP A 62 11.68 -60.43 15.71
CA ASP A 62 12.17 -61.74 16.10
C ASP A 62 11.33 -62.87 15.49
N GLY A 63 10.00 -62.69 15.46
CA GLY A 63 9.07 -63.62 14.80
C GLY A 63 9.25 -63.68 13.27
N ILE A 64 9.64 -62.53 12.66
CA ILE A 64 9.87 -62.42 11.22
C ILE A 64 11.24 -63.04 10.86
N VAL A 65 12.29 -62.72 11.63
CA VAL A 65 13.67 -63.19 11.38
C VAL A 65 13.75 -64.71 11.43
N ILE A 66 13.02 -65.39 12.36
CA ILE A 66 12.98 -66.83 12.49
C ILE A 66 12.50 -67.53 11.21
N GLN A 67 11.63 -66.88 10.43
CA GLN A 67 11.09 -67.48 9.18
C GLN A 67 12.10 -67.51 8.04
N PHE A 68 13.23 -66.74 8.15
CA PHE A 68 14.29 -66.78 7.14
C PHE A 68 15.23 -67.97 7.34
N PRO A 69 15.84 -68.52 6.27
CA PRO A 69 16.89 -69.49 6.34
C PRO A 69 18.05 -69.01 7.21
N ALA A 70 18.71 -69.91 7.99
CA ALA A 70 19.69 -69.56 8.97
C ALA A 70 20.83 -68.64 8.45
N GLN A 71 21.24 -68.86 7.20
CA GLN A 71 22.27 -68.06 6.52
C GLN A 71 21.91 -66.57 6.28
N TYR A 72 20.59 -66.26 6.19
CA TYR A 72 20.11 -64.91 5.91
C TYR A 72 19.54 -64.20 7.16
N ARG A 73 19.40 -64.85 8.31
CA ARG A 73 18.81 -64.30 9.52
C ARG A 73 19.51 -63.01 10.00
N ARG A 74 20.85 -62.96 9.97
CA ARG A 74 21.60 -61.75 10.34
C ARG A 74 21.30 -60.58 9.38
N ALA A 75 21.23 -60.85 8.09
CA ALA A 75 20.93 -59.80 7.13
C ALA A 75 19.45 -59.30 7.26
N ALA A 76 18.52 -60.23 7.49
CA ALA A 76 17.11 -59.87 7.74
C ALA A 76 16.95 -59.03 9.02
N ASP A 77 17.65 -59.40 10.11
CA ASP A 77 17.61 -58.65 11.35
C ASP A 77 18.11 -57.20 11.14
N ILE A 78 19.24 -57.00 10.45
CA ILE A 78 19.79 -55.67 10.14
C ILE A 78 18.80 -54.86 9.28
N ILE A 79 18.19 -55.44 8.26
CA ILE A 79 17.27 -54.78 7.35
C ILE A 79 15.98 -54.36 8.10
N LEU A 80 15.51 -55.15 9.06
CA LEU A 80 14.32 -54.84 9.85
C LEU A 80 14.50 -53.69 10.84
N TYR A 81 15.76 -53.27 11.13
CA TYR A 81 16.02 -52.03 11.86
C TYR A 81 15.89 -50.75 10.99
N PHE A 82 15.96 -50.88 9.67
CA PHE A 82 15.88 -49.72 8.75
C PHE A 82 14.63 -48.84 8.98
N PRO A 83 13.41 -49.38 9.18
CA PRO A 83 12.21 -48.57 9.43
C PRO A 83 12.28 -47.67 10.66
N LEU A 84 13.10 -48.02 11.67
CA LEU A 84 13.34 -47.16 12.83
C LEU A 84 14.05 -45.84 12.46
N GLY A 85 14.80 -45.82 11.36
CA GLY A 85 15.46 -44.63 10.84
C GLY A 85 14.55 -43.72 10.01
N LEU A 86 13.37 -44.16 9.58
CA LEU A 86 12.49 -43.40 8.71
C LEU A 86 12.05 -42.04 9.28
N PRO A 87 11.75 -41.90 10.59
CA PRO A 87 11.45 -40.59 11.17
C PRO A 87 12.62 -39.61 11.04
N LEU A 88 13.87 -40.08 11.25
CA LEU A 88 15.06 -39.24 11.10
C LEU A 88 15.30 -38.84 9.65
N LEU A 89 15.10 -39.76 8.71
CA LEU A 89 15.21 -39.47 7.29
C LEU A 89 14.14 -38.45 6.83
N TYR A 90 12.94 -38.58 7.36
CA TYR A 90 11.88 -37.61 7.10
C TYR A 90 12.24 -36.19 7.59
N LEU A 91 12.77 -36.10 8.84
CA LEU A 91 13.22 -34.85 9.40
C LEU A 91 14.38 -34.24 8.62
N TYR A 92 15.34 -35.06 8.21
CA TYR A 92 16.46 -34.68 7.36
C TYR A 92 15.95 -34.12 6.01
N TRP A 93 15.07 -34.85 5.34
CA TRP A 93 14.50 -34.41 4.06
C TRP A 93 13.76 -33.08 4.19
N LYS A 94 12.94 -32.92 5.24
CA LYS A 94 12.26 -31.66 5.55
C LYS A 94 13.24 -30.51 5.79
N GLY A 95 14.32 -30.75 6.50
CA GLY A 95 15.35 -29.74 6.74
C GLY A 95 16.11 -29.37 5.48
N GLN A 96 16.41 -30.35 4.63
CA GLN A 96 17.07 -30.14 3.36
C GLN A 96 16.18 -29.35 2.38
N ASP A 97 14.89 -29.69 2.30
CA ASP A 97 13.91 -28.97 1.49
C ASP A 97 13.84 -27.49 1.88
N TYR A 98 13.77 -27.20 3.19
CA TYR A 98 13.80 -25.84 3.70
C TYR A 98 15.13 -25.12 3.42
N ARG A 99 16.26 -25.78 3.54
CA ARG A 99 17.56 -25.18 3.20
C ARG A 99 17.65 -24.86 1.72
N ASN A 100 17.18 -25.74 0.84
CA ASN A 100 17.13 -25.48 -0.60
C ASN A 100 16.22 -24.29 -0.92
N PHE A 101 15.08 -24.18 -0.25
CA PHE A 101 14.19 -23.03 -0.35
C PHE A 101 14.90 -21.72 0.05
N ILE A 102 15.65 -21.70 1.17
CA ILE A 102 16.43 -20.50 1.57
C ILE A 102 17.50 -20.17 0.53
N ASN A 103 18.26 -21.15 0.06
CA ASN A 103 19.33 -20.94 -0.92
C ASN A 103 18.78 -20.41 -2.25
N THR A 104 17.49 -20.66 -2.56
CA THR A 104 16.82 -20.08 -3.72
C THR A 104 16.78 -18.56 -3.65
N PHE A 105 16.59 -17.96 -2.46
CA PHE A 105 16.60 -16.50 -2.31
C PHE A 105 17.99 -15.91 -2.55
N ASP A 106 19.06 -16.55 -2.07
CA ASP A 106 20.43 -16.10 -2.33
C ASP A 106 20.71 -16.07 -3.85
N SER A 107 20.31 -17.12 -4.57
CA SER A 107 20.43 -17.19 -6.03
C SER A 107 19.59 -16.13 -6.74
N LYS A 108 18.36 -15.88 -6.28
CA LYS A 108 17.48 -14.84 -6.80
C LYS A 108 18.10 -13.45 -6.61
N PHE A 109 18.59 -13.14 -5.42
CA PHE A 109 19.23 -11.84 -5.16
C PHE A 109 20.57 -11.71 -5.91
N GLU A 110 21.29 -12.81 -6.12
CA GLU A 110 22.51 -12.81 -6.92
C GLU A 110 22.22 -12.44 -8.39
N SER A 111 21.17 -12.99 -8.98
CA SER A 111 20.81 -12.76 -10.39
C SER A 111 20.53 -11.30 -10.69
N ILE A 112 20.03 -10.53 -9.72
CA ILE A 112 19.79 -9.09 -9.85
C ILE A 112 20.91 -8.24 -9.25
N GLY A 113 21.99 -8.84 -8.75
CA GLY A 113 23.10 -8.13 -8.11
C GLY A 113 22.73 -7.41 -6.82
N PHE A 114 21.73 -7.92 -6.07
CA PHE A 114 21.23 -7.33 -4.83
C PHE A 114 21.90 -7.97 -3.61
N TYR A 115 23.03 -7.41 -3.22
CA TYR A 115 23.81 -7.87 -2.07
C TYR A 115 24.57 -6.70 -1.43
N ASP A 116 24.90 -6.85 -0.15
CA ASP A 116 25.74 -5.91 0.57
C ASP A 116 27.16 -5.96 0.00
N LYS A 117 27.62 -4.83 -0.53
CA LYS A 117 28.99 -4.63 -1.05
C LYS A 117 29.98 -4.35 0.10
N GLY A 118 29.53 -4.44 1.34
CA GLY A 118 30.37 -4.29 2.52
C GLY A 118 31.49 -5.35 2.53
N LYS A 119 32.69 -4.90 2.88
CA LYS A 119 33.95 -5.68 2.87
C LYS A 119 33.95 -6.77 3.94
N LEU A 120 33.06 -7.76 3.87
CA LEU A 120 33.22 -8.99 4.62
C LEU A 120 34.33 -9.81 3.95
N LYS A 121 35.58 -9.56 4.37
CA LYS A 121 36.70 -10.40 3.99
C LYS A 121 36.65 -11.67 4.82
N THR A 122 36.32 -12.78 4.22
CA THR A 122 36.47 -14.11 4.82
C THR A 122 37.78 -14.72 4.34
N ARG A 123 38.56 -15.32 5.26
CA ARG A 123 39.71 -16.15 4.88
C ARG A 123 39.21 -17.51 4.39
N ASP A 124 39.62 -17.89 3.19
CA ASP A 124 39.40 -19.26 2.71
C ASP A 124 40.34 -20.27 3.45
N LEU A 125 40.14 -21.56 3.18
CA LEU A 125 40.93 -22.62 3.78
C LEU A 125 42.43 -22.54 3.43
N LYS A 126 42.80 -21.75 2.41
CA LYS A 126 44.18 -21.49 2.00
C LYS A 126 44.74 -20.20 2.60
N GLY A 127 43.97 -19.52 3.47
CA GLY A 127 44.39 -18.28 4.11
C GLY A 127 44.24 -17.02 3.25
N GLU A 128 43.70 -17.14 2.04
CA GLU A 128 43.48 -16.02 1.14
C GLU A 128 42.20 -15.24 1.52
N TRP A 129 42.27 -13.91 1.41
CA TRP A 129 41.11 -13.06 1.66
C TRP A 129 40.19 -13.07 0.46
N ARG A 130 38.96 -13.58 0.64
CA ARG A 130 37.89 -13.43 -0.36
C ARG A 130 36.84 -12.47 0.12
N GLU A 131 36.38 -11.62 -0.79
CA GLU A 131 35.20 -10.78 -0.54
C GLU A 131 33.97 -11.70 -0.56
N SER A 132 33.26 -11.81 0.57
CA SER A 132 31.99 -12.52 0.60
C SER A 132 30.87 -11.53 0.34
N LYS A 133 30.02 -11.87 -0.63
CA LYS A 133 28.78 -11.15 -0.90
C LYS A 133 27.80 -11.39 0.24
N GLY A 134 27.29 -10.31 0.85
CA GLY A 134 26.30 -10.39 1.93
C GLY A 134 24.88 -10.34 1.37
N TYR A 135 24.28 -11.49 1.05
CA TYR A 135 22.87 -11.51 0.61
C TYR A 135 21.91 -11.29 1.76
N PRO A 136 20.72 -10.70 1.49
CA PRO A 136 19.64 -10.63 2.45
C PRO A 136 19.24 -12.04 2.89
N ARG A 137 19.35 -12.32 4.19
CA ARG A 137 19.06 -13.64 4.72
C ARG A 137 17.59 -13.81 5.03
N PHE A 138 16.92 -14.73 4.39
CA PHE A 138 15.54 -15.08 4.69
C PHE A 138 15.42 -15.58 6.15
N ILE A 139 14.45 -15.02 6.91
CA ILE A 139 14.17 -15.38 8.30
C ILE A 139 12.93 -16.25 8.39
N GLY A 140 11.89 -15.89 7.64
CA GLY A 140 10.62 -16.59 7.65
C GLY A 140 9.56 -15.88 6.82
N GLU A 141 8.41 -16.55 6.71
CA GLU A 141 7.23 -16.01 6.08
C GLU A 141 6.02 -16.13 7.01
N LYS A 142 5.08 -15.19 6.87
CA LYS A 142 3.79 -15.20 7.55
C LYS A 142 2.69 -14.95 6.55
N LYS A 143 1.71 -15.84 6.46
CA LYS A 143 0.53 -15.65 5.61
C LYS A 143 -0.56 -14.94 6.40
N GLU A 144 -1.09 -13.86 5.82
CA GLU A 144 -2.20 -13.07 6.36
C GLU A 144 -3.24 -12.85 5.26
N GLY A 145 -4.28 -13.69 5.22
CA GLY A 145 -5.28 -13.66 4.16
C GLY A 145 -4.65 -13.90 2.78
N LYS A 146 -4.80 -12.94 1.87
CA LYS A 146 -4.25 -12.98 0.50
C LYS A 146 -2.77 -12.60 0.42
N LYS A 147 -2.21 -11.94 1.47
CA LYS A 147 -0.82 -11.48 1.47
C LYS A 147 0.12 -12.46 2.19
N THR A 148 1.35 -12.51 1.75
CA THR A 148 2.45 -13.20 2.42
C THR A 148 3.50 -12.16 2.82
N ILE A 149 3.90 -12.16 4.09
CA ILE A 149 4.96 -11.29 4.60
C ILE A 149 6.25 -12.10 4.62
N TYR A 150 7.19 -11.74 3.76
CA TYR A 150 8.53 -12.31 3.75
C TYR A 150 9.45 -11.45 4.61
N SER A 151 10.11 -12.04 5.59
CA SER A 151 11.04 -11.34 6.49
C SER A 151 12.48 -11.68 6.15
N PHE A 152 13.29 -10.65 5.89
CA PHE A 152 14.71 -10.78 5.58
C PHE A 152 15.56 -10.01 6.59
N LYS A 153 16.66 -10.62 7.03
CA LYS A 153 17.72 -9.89 7.74
C LYS A 153 18.73 -9.38 6.73
N SER A 154 18.91 -8.05 6.68
CA SER A 154 19.76 -7.38 5.71
C SER A 154 20.46 -6.17 6.32
N ASN A 155 21.69 -5.90 5.84
CA ASN A 155 22.40 -4.65 6.13
C ASN A 155 22.15 -3.60 5.03
N ILE A 156 21.47 -3.97 3.94
CA ILE A 156 21.11 -3.08 2.84
C ILE A 156 20.03 -2.12 3.34
N PRO A 157 20.18 -0.80 3.17
CA PRO A 157 19.18 0.18 3.59
C PRO A 157 17.81 -0.05 2.94
N LEU A 158 16.72 0.26 3.65
CA LEU A 158 15.35 0.13 3.13
C LEU A 158 15.11 0.96 1.86
N SER A 159 15.79 2.11 1.74
CA SER A 159 15.75 2.93 0.51
C SER A 159 16.22 2.16 -0.73
N GLU A 160 17.29 1.38 -0.59
CA GLU A 160 17.82 0.54 -1.68
C GLU A 160 16.84 -0.60 -2.04
N TRP A 161 16.19 -1.21 -1.04
CA TRP A 161 15.13 -2.19 -1.29
C TRP A 161 13.96 -1.57 -2.07
N LYS A 162 13.55 -0.35 -1.70
CA LYS A 162 12.49 0.37 -2.41
C LYS A 162 12.89 0.74 -3.84
N ASN A 163 14.13 1.20 -4.05
CA ASN A 163 14.66 1.54 -5.37
C ASN A 163 14.74 0.34 -6.31
N ARG A 164 14.92 -0.87 -5.76
CA ARG A 164 15.03 -2.13 -6.52
C ARG A 164 13.76 -2.98 -6.45
N CYS A 165 12.61 -2.36 -6.13
CA CYS A 165 11.34 -3.05 -5.94
C CYS A 165 10.97 -3.92 -7.15
N LEU A 166 10.97 -3.37 -8.35
CA LEU A 166 10.61 -4.09 -9.58
C LEU A 166 11.52 -5.29 -9.88
N ASP A 167 12.83 -5.15 -9.64
CA ASP A 167 13.76 -6.26 -9.81
C ASP A 167 13.46 -7.39 -8.81
N ILE A 168 13.16 -7.02 -7.55
CA ILE A 168 12.83 -7.98 -6.50
C ILE A 168 11.49 -8.67 -6.79
N GLU A 169 10.48 -7.95 -7.22
CA GLU A 169 9.19 -8.50 -7.67
C GLU A 169 9.38 -9.53 -8.78
N THR A 170 10.20 -9.18 -9.78
CA THR A 170 10.50 -10.07 -10.91
C THR A 170 11.12 -11.38 -10.47
N VAL A 171 12.14 -11.36 -9.61
CA VAL A 171 12.82 -12.60 -9.19
C VAL A 171 12.05 -13.38 -8.14
N MET A 172 11.20 -12.72 -7.36
CA MET A 172 10.34 -13.37 -6.38
C MET A 172 9.02 -13.86 -6.97
N ASP A 173 8.66 -13.43 -8.19
CA ASP A 173 7.38 -13.70 -8.86
C ASP A 173 6.18 -13.31 -7.99
N CYS A 174 6.19 -12.06 -7.54
CA CYS A 174 5.14 -11.53 -6.69
C CYS A 174 5.03 -10.00 -6.87
N ASN A 175 3.89 -9.43 -6.50
CA ASN A 175 3.71 -7.99 -6.39
C ASN A 175 3.98 -7.56 -4.94
N ILE A 176 4.85 -6.58 -4.71
CA ILE A 176 5.20 -6.08 -3.38
C ILE A 176 4.37 -4.83 -3.07
N ILE A 177 3.49 -4.95 -2.08
CA ILE A 177 2.58 -3.88 -1.68
C ILE A 177 3.28 -2.87 -0.76
N LYS A 178 4.11 -3.39 0.16
CA LYS A 178 4.76 -2.59 1.19
C LYS A 178 6.11 -3.19 1.59
N MET A 179 7.07 -2.32 1.83
CA MET A 179 8.36 -2.67 2.43
C MET A 179 8.57 -1.83 3.69
N GLU A 180 8.83 -2.48 4.80
CA GLU A 180 9.04 -1.78 6.07
C GLU A 180 10.05 -2.50 6.97
N HIS A 181 10.61 -1.76 7.92
CA HIS A 181 11.38 -2.37 9.00
C HIS A 181 10.46 -2.95 10.06
N THR A 182 10.88 -4.03 10.72
CA THR A 182 10.18 -4.46 11.93
C THR A 182 10.38 -3.44 13.05
N LYS A 183 9.36 -3.28 13.92
CA LYS A 183 9.48 -2.42 15.12
C LYS A 183 10.64 -2.82 16.03
N ALA A 184 11.05 -4.08 16.00
CA ALA A 184 12.11 -4.64 16.86
C ALA A 184 13.52 -4.40 16.31
N SER A 185 13.70 -4.24 14.99
CA SER A 185 15.04 -4.12 14.39
C SER A 185 14.99 -3.48 13.01
N LYS A 186 15.86 -2.48 12.79
CA LYS A 186 16.07 -1.88 11.47
C LYS A 186 16.82 -2.79 10.49
N GLN A 187 17.41 -3.90 10.95
CA GLN A 187 18.05 -4.90 10.09
C GLN A 187 17.05 -5.94 9.55
N ILE A 188 15.82 -5.97 10.07
CA ILE A 188 14.80 -6.89 9.59
C ILE A 188 13.81 -6.12 8.74
N ILE A 189 13.75 -6.51 7.47
CA ILE A 189 12.88 -5.91 6.45
C ILE A 189 11.77 -6.91 6.15
N ASN A 190 10.53 -6.42 6.24
CA ASN A 190 9.34 -7.16 5.87
C ASN A 190 8.88 -6.71 4.48
N LEU A 191 8.74 -7.67 3.57
CA LEU A 191 8.12 -7.49 2.27
C LEU A 191 6.70 -8.05 2.34
N HIS A 192 5.72 -7.19 2.21
CA HIS A 192 4.31 -7.59 2.10
C HIS A 192 4.02 -7.85 0.63
N ALA A 193 3.85 -9.11 0.24
CA ALA A 193 3.73 -9.54 -1.14
C ALA A 193 2.43 -10.31 -1.39
N ILE A 194 1.95 -10.23 -2.62
CA ILE A 194 0.84 -11.04 -3.15
C ILE A 194 1.31 -11.76 -4.42
N PRO A 195 0.71 -12.91 -4.78
CA PRO A 195 1.00 -13.59 -6.04
C PRO A 195 0.78 -12.69 -7.25
N THR A 196 1.64 -12.79 -8.28
CA THR A 196 1.58 -11.98 -9.50
C THR A 196 0.23 -12.06 -10.22
N ASN A 197 -0.48 -13.20 -10.14
CA ASN A 197 -1.80 -13.40 -10.73
C ASN A 197 -2.95 -12.69 -9.98
N GLN A 198 -2.66 -11.99 -8.89
CA GLN A 198 -3.61 -11.18 -8.11
C GLN A 198 -3.33 -9.68 -8.27
N GLY A 199 -3.05 -9.24 -9.50
CA GLY A 199 -2.88 -7.83 -9.83
C GLY A 199 -4.19 -7.03 -9.70
N LEU A 200 -4.08 -5.70 -9.88
CA LEU A 200 -5.24 -4.82 -9.95
C LEU A 200 -6.11 -5.20 -11.15
N MET A 201 -7.43 -5.21 -10.94
CA MET A 201 -8.38 -5.36 -12.04
C MET A 201 -8.29 -4.15 -12.98
N ASP A 202 -8.50 -4.35 -14.28
CA ASP A 202 -8.45 -3.26 -15.25
C ASP A 202 -9.77 -2.48 -15.34
N PHE A 203 -10.85 -3.06 -14.87
CA PHE A 203 -12.18 -2.45 -14.90
C PHE A 203 -13.05 -2.97 -13.75
N ILE A 204 -13.66 -2.05 -13.00
CA ILE A 204 -14.58 -2.37 -11.91
C ILE A 204 -15.82 -1.51 -12.08
N PRO A 205 -16.98 -2.09 -12.46
CA PRO A 205 -18.20 -1.30 -12.60
C PRO A 205 -18.67 -0.80 -11.23
N TRP A 206 -19.22 0.40 -11.19
CA TRP A 206 -19.83 0.95 -9.98
C TRP A 206 -21.12 0.20 -9.62
N SER A 207 -21.33 0.05 -8.32
CA SER A 207 -22.61 -0.40 -7.73
C SER A 207 -22.90 0.43 -6.48
N ASP A 208 -24.16 0.83 -6.28
CA ASP A 208 -24.59 1.53 -5.07
C ASP A 208 -24.43 0.67 -3.79
N SER A 209 -24.31 -0.66 -3.94
CA SER A 209 -23.99 -1.57 -2.84
C SER A 209 -22.60 -1.35 -2.23
N TYR A 210 -21.74 -0.61 -2.90
CA TYR A 210 -20.41 -0.24 -2.37
C TYR A 210 -20.47 0.97 -1.41
N ILE A 211 -21.57 1.70 -1.39
CA ILE A 211 -21.76 2.82 -0.47
C ILE A 211 -21.83 2.24 0.95
N ASN A 212 -20.86 2.58 1.78
CA ASN A 212 -20.88 2.15 3.16
C ASN A 212 -21.80 3.02 4.04
N GLU A 213 -22.18 2.52 5.21
CA GLU A 213 -23.06 3.21 6.14
C GLU A 213 -22.38 4.36 6.92
N LYS A 214 -21.05 4.41 6.90
CA LYS A 214 -20.30 5.44 7.63
C LYS A 214 -20.52 6.82 7.03
N ASP A 215 -20.73 7.80 7.93
CA ASP A 215 -20.98 9.18 7.54
C ASP A 215 -19.83 9.73 6.67
N PHE A 216 -20.16 10.11 5.44
CA PHE A 216 -19.25 10.71 4.46
C PHE A 216 -17.87 10.02 4.27
N GLU A 217 -17.81 8.73 4.48
CA GLU A 217 -16.73 7.88 3.99
C GLU A 217 -17.05 7.46 2.54
N LEU A 218 -16.21 7.86 1.58
CA LEU A 218 -16.39 7.62 0.15
C LEU A 218 -15.50 6.46 -0.29
N VAL A 219 -16.07 5.48 -0.94
CA VAL A 219 -15.34 4.34 -1.52
C VAL A 219 -15.02 4.65 -2.98
N VAL A 220 -13.76 4.74 -3.36
CA VAL A 220 -13.36 5.26 -4.69
C VAL A 220 -12.80 4.22 -5.65
N GLY A 221 -12.42 3.06 -5.14
CA GLY A 221 -11.84 1.99 -5.94
C GLY A 221 -11.23 0.89 -5.09
N ILE A 222 -10.47 0.01 -5.72
CA ILE A 222 -9.82 -1.15 -5.09
C ILE A 222 -8.32 -1.07 -5.34
N ALA A 223 -7.53 -1.08 -4.27
CA ALA A 223 -6.10 -1.36 -4.31
C ALA A 223 -5.86 -2.88 -4.31
N MET A 224 -4.61 -3.31 -4.39
CA MET A 224 -4.31 -4.75 -4.52
C MET A 224 -4.94 -5.64 -3.45
N LEU A 225 -5.23 -5.13 -2.25
CA LEU A 225 -5.77 -5.93 -1.13
C LEU A 225 -7.07 -5.41 -0.54
N GLU A 226 -7.42 -4.17 -0.79
CA GLU A 226 -8.41 -3.45 0.01
C GLU A 226 -9.09 -2.35 -0.78
N ASP A 227 -10.29 -2.00 -0.35
CA ASP A 227 -11.02 -0.87 -0.89
C ASP A 227 -10.30 0.43 -0.52
N VAL A 228 -10.23 1.38 -1.46
CA VAL A 228 -9.69 2.73 -1.21
C VAL A 228 -10.83 3.62 -0.79
N VAL A 229 -10.74 4.13 0.43
CA VAL A 229 -11.80 4.94 1.05
C VAL A 229 -11.28 6.28 1.52
N PHE A 230 -12.12 7.32 1.44
CA PHE A 230 -11.85 8.66 1.96
C PHE A 230 -12.91 9.08 2.95
N ASP A 231 -12.51 9.41 4.16
CA ASP A 231 -13.40 9.98 5.16
C ASP A 231 -13.31 11.51 5.12
N LEU A 232 -14.36 12.16 4.58
CA LEU A 232 -14.42 13.62 4.48
C LEU A 232 -14.54 14.33 5.83
N ASN A 233 -14.81 13.63 6.92
CA ASN A 233 -14.74 14.19 8.26
C ASN A 233 -13.29 14.34 8.72
N LYS A 234 -12.44 13.38 8.35
CA LYS A 234 -11.01 13.39 8.69
C LYS A 234 -10.20 14.21 7.70
N VAL A 235 -10.45 14.05 6.41
CA VAL A 235 -9.69 14.67 5.33
C VAL A 235 -10.64 15.41 4.39
N PRO A 236 -10.76 16.74 4.54
CA PRO A 236 -11.89 17.47 3.99
C PRO A 236 -11.84 17.73 2.49
N HIS A 237 -10.65 17.71 1.87
CA HIS A 237 -10.47 18.18 0.49
C HIS A 237 -9.60 17.23 -0.31
N ALA A 238 -9.90 17.12 -1.61
CA ALA A 238 -9.15 16.28 -2.54
C ALA A 238 -8.72 17.06 -3.79
N LEU A 239 -7.49 16.77 -4.27
CA LEU A 239 -7.01 17.17 -5.59
C LEU A 239 -6.88 15.91 -6.45
N ILE A 240 -7.57 15.90 -7.59
CA ILE A 240 -7.57 14.79 -8.54
C ILE A 240 -6.96 15.30 -9.85
N ALA A 241 -5.85 14.71 -10.27
CA ALA A 241 -5.18 15.09 -11.49
C ALA A 241 -5.09 13.91 -12.47
N GLY A 242 -4.89 14.19 -13.74
CA GLY A 242 -4.73 13.17 -14.77
C GLY A 242 -4.94 13.70 -16.17
N VAL A 243 -4.25 13.12 -17.13
CA VAL A 243 -4.43 13.49 -18.55
C VAL A 243 -5.83 13.15 -19.03
N THR A 244 -6.21 13.72 -20.16
CA THR A 244 -7.49 13.40 -20.83
C THR A 244 -7.57 11.89 -21.09
N GLY A 245 -8.72 11.29 -20.76
CA GLY A 245 -8.93 9.85 -20.91
C GLY A 245 -8.50 8.98 -19.74
N SER A 246 -7.80 9.52 -18.73
CA SER A 246 -7.39 8.77 -17.54
C SER A 246 -8.55 8.24 -16.67
N GLY A 247 -9.75 8.80 -16.83
CA GLY A 247 -10.93 8.46 -15.99
C GLY A 247 -11.21 9.45 -14.86
N LYS A 248 -10.49 10.61 -14.81
CA LYS A 248 -10.61 11.65 -13.79
C LYS A 248 -12.07 12.11 -13.55
N SER A 249 -12.79 12.49 -14.60
CA SER A 249 -14.18 12.94 -14.47
C SER A 249 -15.12 11.81 -14.02
N VAL A 250 -14.84 10.56 -14.40
CA VAL A 250 -15.61 9.39 -13.95
C VAL A 250 -15.44 9.18 -12.44
N LEU A 251 -14.20 9.24 -11.94
CA LEU A 251 -13.91 9.16 -10.50
C LEU A 251 -14.57 10.32 -9.74
N LEU A 252 -14.47 11.55 -10.26
CA LEU A 252 -15.05 12.73 -9.65
C LEU A 252 -16.59 12.61 -9.53
N ARG A 253 -17.26 12.12 -10.58
CA ARG A 253 -18.71 11.86 -10.57
C ARG A 253 -19.10 10.72 -9.63
N CYS A 254 -18.29 9.68 -9.52
CA CYS A 254 -18.49 8.62 -8.54
C CYS A 254 -18.46 9.15 -7.09
N MET A 255 -17.51 10.03 -6.79
CA MET A 255 -17.43 10.69 -5.47
C MET A 255 -18.61 11.64 -5.24
N LEU A 256 -19.00 12.42 -6.26
CA LEU A 256 -20.18 13.29 -6.22
C LEU A 256 -21.45 12.52 -5.92
N TRP A 257 -21.66 11.40 -6.62
CA TRP A 257 -22.83 10.55 -6.44
C TRP A 257 -22.97 10.06 -5.00
N GLN A 258 -21.87 9.58 -4.42
CA GLN A 258 -21.86 9.15 -3.03
C GLN A 258 -22.16 10.29 -2.06
N CYS A 259 -21.62 11.50 -2.32
CA CYS A 259 -21.95 12.69 -1.52
C CYS A 259 -23.44 13.03 -1.59
N ILE A 260 -24.04 12.96 -2.77
CA ILE A 260 -25.48 13.17 -2.98
C ILE A 260 -26.30 12.13 -2.20
N LYS A 261 -25.95 10.85 -2.34
CA LYS A 261 -26.62 9.75 -1.63
C LYS A 261 -26.56 9.88 -0.11
N LYS A 262 -25.48 10.49 0.39
CA LYS A 262 -25.28 10.76 1.83
C LYS A 262 -25.88 12.12 2.27
N GLY A 263 -26.65 12.80 1.39
CA GLY A 263 -27.38 14.03 1.73
C GLY A 263 -26.55 15.31 1.71
N ALA A 264 -25.43 15.36 0.99
CA ALA A 264 -24.70 16.60 0.78
C ALA A 264 -25.40 17.51 -0.21
N LYS A 265 -25.23 18.83 -0.03
CA LYS A 265 -25.60 19.85 -1.00
C LYS A 265 -24.42 20.13 -1.93
N PRO A 266 -24.45 19.74 -3.21
CA PRO A 266 -23.36 19.96 -4.15
C PRO A 266 -23.47 21.31 -4.86
N TYR A 267 -22.29 21.91 -5.14
CA TYR A 267 -22.08 22.97 -6.12
C TYR A 267 -21.09 22.45 -7.15
N MET A 268 -21.54 22.32 -8.40
CA MET A 268 -20.78 21.68 -9.48
C MET A 268 -20.30 22.75 -10.46
N ILE A 269 -19.01 23.02 -10.46
CA ILE A 269 -18.38 24.07 -11.27
C ILE A 269 -17.81 23.45 -12.54
N ASP A 270 -18.37 23.84 -13.69
CA ASP A 270 -18.00 23.37 -15.02
C ASP A 270 -18.02 24.50 -16.05
N PHE A 271 -16.89 25.18 -16.20
CA PHE A 271 -16.74 26.29 -17.15
C PHE A 271 -16.63 25.86 -18.63
N LYS A 272 -16.72 24.54 -18.89
CA LYS A 272 -16.82 24.00 -20.26
C LYS A 272 -18.26 23.94 -20.76
N GLY A 273 -19.14 24.74 -20.19
CA GLY A 273 -20.56 24.86 -20.61
C GLY A 273 -21.46 23.76 -20.03
N GLY A 274 -21.09 23.15 -18.90
CA GLY A 274 -21.91 22.13 -18.25
C GLY A 274 -21.89 20.78 -18.95
N VAL A 275 -20.83 20.47 -19.70
CA VAL A 275 -20.69 19.18 -20.42
C VAL A 275 -20.40 18.02 -19.47
N GLU A 276 -19.60 18.27 -18.46
CA GLU A 276 -19.24 17.24 -17.47
C GLU A 276 -20.33 16.98 -16.43
N PHE A 277 -21.06 18.06 -16.06
CA PHE A 277 -22.23 17.99 -15.19
C PHE A 277 -23.46 18.47 -15.99
N GLY A 278 -24.07 17.53 -16.71
CA GLY A 278 -25.23 17.84 -17.55
C GLY A 278 -26.50 18.18 -16.75
N ILE A 279 -27.59 18.47 -17.46
CA ILE A 279 -28.88 18.86 -16.87
C ILE A 279 -29.43 17.86 -15.84
N GLU A 280 -29.03 16.60 -15.94
CA GLU A 280 -29.41 15.57 -14.98
C GLU A 280 -28.87 15.82 -13.56
N TYR A 281 -27.82 16.64 -13.43
CA TYR A 281 -27.21 16.97 -12.13
C TYR A 281 -27.91 18.18 -11.47
N GLU A 282 -28.60 19.03 -12.22
CA GLU A 282 -29.27 20.23 -11.69
C GLU A 282 -30.33 19.92 -10.62
N LYS A 283 -30.93 18.73 -10.68
CA LYS A 283 -31.90 18.28 -9.65
C LYS A 283 -31.30 18.03 -8.29
N PHE A 284 -29.99 17.87 -8.20
CA PHE A 284 -29.28 17.59 -6.95
C PHE A 284 -28.59 18.81 -6.34
N GLY A 285 -28.28 19.83 -7.18
CA GLY A 285 -27.58 21.02 -6.76
C GLY A 285 -27.38 22.01 -7.90
N GLU A 286 -26.58 23.03 -7.67
CA GLU A 286 -26.35 24.09 -8.68
C GLU A 286 -25.17 23.73 -9.59
N VAL A 287 -25.41 23.69 -10.91
CA VAL A 287 -24.38 23.60 -11.94
C VAL A 287 -23.94 25.00 -12.34
N VAL A 288 -22.68 25.31 -12.15
CA VAL A 288 -22.13 26.67 -12.28
C VAL A 288 -21.22 26.72 -13.49
N THR A 289 -21.66 27.42 -14.53
CA THR A 289 -20.92 27.57 -15.80
C THR A 289 -20.27 28.95 -15.97
N GLU A 290 -20.61 29.92 -15.11
CA GLU A 290 -20.10 31.28 -15.17
C GLU A 290 -19.18 31.61 -13.98
N ARG A 291 -18.05 32.26 -14.26
CA ARG A 291 -17.06 32.65 -13.22
C ARG A 291 -17.63 33.64 -12.21
N GLN A 292 -18.48 34.57 -12.64
CA GLN A 292 -19.10 35.53 -11.73
C GLN A 292 -19.98 34.82 -10.71
N ARG A 293 -20.80 33.87 -11.17
CA ARG A 293 -21.65 33.06 -10.27
C ARG A 293 -20.83 32.18 -9.34
N ALA A 294 -19.71 31.60 -9.82
CA ALA A 294 -18.79 30.84 -8.99
C ALA A 294 -18.22 31.73 -7.86
N LEU A 295 -17.80 32.94 -8.15
CA LEU A 295 -17.31 33.89 -7.15
C LEU A 295 -18.37 34.23 -6.10
N GLU A 296 -19.62 34.46 -6.51
CA GLU A 296 -20.74 34.72 -5.60
C GLU A 296 -20.95 33.55 -4.64
N ILE A 297 -21.03 32.35 -5.17
CA ILE A 297 -21.16 31.11 -4.36
C ILE A 297 -20.01 30.98 -3.39
N LEU A 298 -18.77 31.17 -3.82
CA LEU A 298 -17.60 31.05 -2.91
C LEU A 298 -17.68 32.09 -1.78
N LYS A 299 -18.11 33.30 -2.03
CA LYS A 299 -18.36 34.34 -1.01
C LYS A 299 -19.48 33.94 -0.05
N GLU A 300 -20.58 33.40 -0.55
CA GLU A 300 -21.68 32.86 0.24
C GLU A 300 -21.19 31.73 1.17
N LEU A 301 -20.35 30.81 0.63
CA LEU A 301 -19.83 29.70 1.39
C LEU A 301 -18.78 30.10 2.44
N VAL A 302 -17.99 31.13 2.20
CA VAL A 302 -17.10 31.71 3.23
C VAL A 302 -17.91 32.34 4.35
N ALA A 303 -19.02 33.03 4.03
CA ALA A 303 -19.94 33.57 5.03
C ALA A 303 -20.63 32.44 5.83
N GLU A 304 -21.13 31.40 5.15
CA GLU A 304 -21.72 30.21 5.77
C GLU A 304 -20.72 29.49 6.69
N ASN A 305 -19.46 29.32 6.24
CA ASN A 305 -18.39 28.75 7.06
C ASN A 305 -18.22 29.53 8.37
N THR A 306 -18.17 30.85 8.30
CA THR A 306 -18.05 31.72 9.48
C THR A 306 -19.26 31.59 10.40
N ALA A 307 -20.47 31.54 9.84
CA ALA A 307 -21.69 31.35 10.60
C ALA A 307 -21.73 29.99 11.34
N ARG A 308 -21.29 28.92 10.66
CA ARG A 308 -21.17 27.58 11.27
C ARG A 308 -20.15 27.56 12.41
N LEU A 309 -18.97 28.12 12.23
CA LEU A 309 -17.95 28.21 13.28
C LEU A 309 -18.44 28.94 14.52
N ASN A 310 -19.21 30.03 14.34
CA ASN A 310 -19.82 30.74 15.47
C ASN A 310 -20.84 29.86 16.22
N LYS A 311 -21.73 29.18 15.47
CA LYS A 311 -22.69 28.23 16.06
C LYS A 311 -22.00 27.11 16.84
N PHE A 312 -20.92 26.54 16.26
CA PHE A 312 -20.17 25.47 16.92
C PHE A 312 -19.54 25.97 18.23
N ARG A 313 -18.97 27.17 18.21
CA ARG A 313 -18.42 27.79 19.42
C ARG A 313 -19.50 28.06 20.48
N GLU A 314 -20.67 28.54 20.10
CA GLU A 314 -21.79 28.80 21.01
C GLU A 314 -22.32 27.51 21.66
N MET A 315 -22.33 26.40 20.91
CA MET A 315 -22.79 25.10 21.37
C MET A 315 -21.69 24.24 22.01
N GLY A 316 -20.44 24.70 22.00
CA GLY A 316 -19.30 23.98 22.60
C GLY A 316 -18.88 22.72 21.82
N VAL A 317 -19.19 22.65 20.51
CA VAL A 317 -18.83 21.52 19.65
C VAL A 317 -17.69 21.87 18.72
N LYS A 318 -16.96 20.85 18.23
CA LYS A 318 -15.73 21.05 17.44
C LYS A 318 -15.95 20.95 15.93
N ASN A 319 -16.97 20.22 15.49
CA ASN A 319 -17.16 19.87 14.09
C ASN A 319 -18.63 19.61 13.75
N LEU A 320 -18.93 19.46 12.44
CA LEU A 320 -20.27 19.21 11.94
C LEU A 320 -20.91 17.92 12.48
N PRO A 321 -20.22 16.76 12.56
CA PRO A 321 -20.78 15.57 13.18
C PRO A 321 -21.24 15.81 14.62
N GLU A 322 -20.38 16.36 15.49
CA GLU A 322 -20.72 16.68 16.88
C GLU A 322 -21.90 17.65 16.99
N TYR A 323 -21.95 18.67 16.11
CA TYR A 323 -23.07 19.60 16.03
C TYR A 323 -24.37 18.85 15.71
N ASN A 324 -24.33 17.98 14.68
CA ASN A 324 -25.52 17.25 14.23
C ASN A 324 -26.00 16.16 15.21
N GLU A 325 -25.18 15.74 16.15
CA GLU A 325 -25.59 14.83 17.24
C GLU A 325 -26.51 15.52 18.26
N ILE A 326 -26.27 16.81 18.55
CA ILE A 326 -26.96 17.53 19.63
C ILE A 326 -27.96 18.58 19.15
N ALA A 327 -27.86 19.03 17.87
CA ALA A 327 -28.72 20.08 17.33
C ALA A 327 -30.09 19.54 16.91
N GLU A 328 -31.17 20.27 17.29
CA GLU A 328 -32.53 19.97 16.82
C GLU A 328 -32.62 20.06 15.30
N LYS A 329 -31.97 21.08 14.70
CA LYS A 329 -31.91 21.29 13.26
C LYS A 329 -30.51 20.96 12.73
N LYS A 330 -30.37 19.83 12.06
CA LYS A 330 -29.12 19.38 11.47
C LYS A 330 -28.69 20.27 10.31
N LEU A 331 -27.38 20.46 10.19
CA LEU A 331 -26.77 21.13 9.04
C LEU A 331 -26.31 20.08 8.03
N CYS A 332 -26.64 20.30 6.75
CA CYS A 332 -26.16 19.43 5.69
C CYS A 332 -24.68 19.74 5.37
N ARG A 333 -23.95 18.71 4.92
CA ARG A 333 -22.63 18.88 4.34
C ARG A 333 -22.76 19.60 2.99
N ILE A 334 -21.77 20.44 2.65
CA ILE A 334 -21.70 21.14 1.38
C ILE A 334 -20.46 20.64 0.65
N VAL A 335 -20.60 20.32 -0.64
CA VAL A 335 -19.49 19.82 -1.45
C VAL A 335 -19.34 20.67 -2.71
N ILE A 336 -18.20 21.31 -2.85
CA ILE A 336 -17.81 22.03 -4.06
C ILE A 336 -17.05 21.06 -4.94
N ILE A 337 -17.50 20.86 -6.16
CA ILE A 337 -16.88 20.00 -7.15
C ILE A 337 -16.50 20.82 -8.36
N CYS A 338 -15.24 20.66 -8.83
CA CYS A 338 -14.75 21.32 -10.02
C CYS A 338 -13.97 20.33 -10.88
N ASP A 339 -14.37 20.15 -12.16
CA ASP A 339 -13.68 19.24 -13.09
C ASP A 339 -12.33 19.79 -13.56
N GLU A 340 -12.22 21.12 -13.71
CA GLU A 340 -10.97 21.75 -14.15
C GLU A 340 -10.70 23.06 -13.37
N ILE A 341 -9.93 22.91 -12.27
CA ILE A 341 -9.60 24.09 -11.45
C ILE A 341 -8.72 25.10 -12.19
N ALA A 342 -7.98 24.68 -13.21
CA ALA A 342 -7.19 25.62 -14.02
C ALA A 342 -8.05 26.67 -14.68
N GLU A 343 -9.27 26.34 -15.09
CA GLU A 343 -10.22 27.32 -15.65
C GLU A 343 -10.68 28.41 -14.64
N MET A 344 -10.56 28.10 -13.34
CA MET A 344 -10.86 29.07 -12.27
C MET A 344 -9.67 29.95 -11.90
N LEU A 345 -8.45 29.48 -12.07
CA LEU A 345 -7.25 30.07 -11.46
C LEU A 345 -6.22 30.56 -12.50
N ASP A 346 -6.24 30.08 -13.75
CA ASP A 346 -5.26 30.48 -14.76
C ASP A 346 -5.47 31.94 -15.21
N LYS A 347 -4.52 32.78 -14.86
CA LYS A 347 -4.50 34.22 -15.17
C LYS A 347 -3.65 34.53 -16.41
N THR A 348 -3.17 33.52 -17.12
CA THR A 348 -2.27 33.71 -18.26
C THR A 348 -2.99 34.40 -19.41
N GLY A 349 -2.40 35.46 -19.95
CA GLY A 349 -2.94 36.18 -21.09
C GLY A 349 -4.11 37.11 -20.78
N LEU A 350 -4.59 37.18 -19.52
CA LEU A 350 -5.74 38.02 -19.16
C LEU A 350 -5.35 39.49 -18.97
N GLY A 351 -6.29 40.41 -19.32
CA GLY A 351 -6.21 41.83 -19.00
C GLY A 351 -6.31 42.14 -17.50
N LYS A 352 -5.95 43.36 -17.08
CA LYS A 352 -5.98 43.75 -15.65
C LYS A 352 -7.38 43.65 -15.03
N ALA A 353 -8.43 43.99 -15.81
CA ALA A 353 -9.82 43.96 -15.35
C ALA A 353 -10.27 42.49 -15.10
N ASP A 354 -9.94 41.61 -16.04
CA ASP A 354 -10.35 40.21 -15.95
C ASP A 354 -9.61 39.46 -14.85
N LYS A 355 -8.33 39.78 -14.59
CA LYS A 355 -7.56 39.20 -13.52
C LYS A 355 -8.19 39.34 -12.14
N LYS A 356 -8.91 40.43 -11.90
CA LYS A 356 -9.52 40.75 -10.60
C LYS A 356 -10.49 39.65 -10.15
N ILE A 357 -11.33 39.12 -11.02
CA ILE A 357 -12.28 38.06 -10.66
C ILE A 357 -11.56 36.76 -10.30
N TYR A 358 -10.48 36.41 -11.01
CA TYR A 358 -9.69 35.23 -10.71
C TYR A 358 -8.92 35.37 -9.37
N GLU A 359 -8.45 36.58 -9.05
CA GLU A 359 -7.79 36.85 -7.77
C GLU A 359 -8.77 36.76 -6.60
N GLU A 360 -10.00 37.23 -6.77
CA GLU A 360 -11.05 37.08 -5.78
C GLU A 360 -11.46 35.60 -5.60
N ILE A 361 -11.63 34.84 -6.69
CA ILE A 361 -11.90 33.40 -6.65
C ILE A 361 -10.79 32.66 -5.90
N GLU A 362 -9.51 32.92 -6.24
CA GLU A 362 -8.36 32.32 -5.56
C GLU A 362 -8.36 32.60 -4.05
N LYS A 363 -8.65 33.83 -3.66
CA LYS A 363 -8.70 34.25 -2.25
C LYS A 363 -9.80 33.49 -1.49
N GLU A 364 -11.01 33.39 -2.05
CA GLU A 364 -12.12 32.71 -1.37
C GLU A 364 -11.89 31.19 -1.30
N LEU A 365 -11.38 30.56 -2.38
CA LEU A 365 -10.96 29.15 -2.37
C LEU A 365 -9.88 28.87 -1.35
N SER A 366 -8.84 29.73 -1.26
CA SER A 366 -7.79 29.60 -0.26
C SER A 366 -8.34 29.70 1.17
N THR A 367 -9.33 30.55 1.39
CA THR A 367 -9.98 30.72 2.68
C THR A 367 -10.76 29.47 3.07
N LEU A 368 -11.57 28.92 2.17
CA LEU A 368 -12.30 27.68 2.39
C LEU A 368 -11.33 26.51 2.62
N ALA A 369 -10.27 26.37 1.81
CA ALA A 369 -9.29 25.30 1.96
C ALA A 369 -8.67 25.24 3.35
N ARG A 370 -8.43 26.40 3.97
CA ARG A 370 -7.81 26.48 5.30
C ARG A 370 -8.79 26.33 6.46
N LEU A 371 -10.05 26.78 6.29
CA LEU A 371 -10.93 27.03 7.43
C LEU A 371 -12.17 26.15 7.47
N SER A 372 -12.50 25.43 6.39
CA SER A 372 -13.80 24.76 6.29
C SER A 372 -13.82 23.30 6.69
N ARG A 373 -12.71 22.75 7.20
CA ARG A 373 -12.62 21.34 7.68
C ARG A 373 -13.72 21.03 8.70
N ALA A 374 -13.80 21.83 9.74
CA ALA A 374 -14.73 21.59 10.84
C ALA A 374 -16.19 21.77 10.46
N THR A 375 -16.48 22.65 9.53
CA THR A 375 -17.85 23.08 9.18
C THR A 375 -18.54 22.18 8.14
N GLY A 376 -17.83 21.17 7.62
CA GLY A 376 -18.38 20.25 6.63
C GLY A 376 -18.59 20.87 5.24
N ILE A 377 -17.79 21.89 4.87
CA ILE A 377 -17.71 22.41 3.50
C ILE A 377 -16.47 21.82 2.85
N ASN A 378 -16.66 20.87 1.96
CA ASN A 378 -15.60 20.08 1.33
C ASN A 378 -15.37 20.50 -0.13
N MET A 379 -14.15 20.30 -0.60
CA MET A 379 -13.77 20.57 -2.00
C MET A 379 -13.18 19.34 -2.65
N LEU A 380 -13.74 18.94 -3.79
CA LEU A 380 -13.24 17.88 -4.67
C LEU A 380 -12.84 18.55 -5.98
N LEU A 381 -11.57 18.89 -6.11
CA LEU A 381 -11.05 19.69 -7.20
C LEU A 381 -10.24 18.83 -8.16
N ALA A 382 -10.55 18.94 -9.44
CA ALA A 382 -9.82 18.18 -10.44
C ALA A 382 -9.09 19.07 -11.43
N THR A 383 -8.04 18.55 -12.08
CA THR A 383 -7.28 19.25 -13.12
C THR A 383 -6.61 18.30 -14.09
N GLN A 384 -6.52 18.73 -15.35
CA GLN A 384 -5.68 18.10 -16.37
C GLN A 384 -4.31 18.78 -16.47
N ARG A 385 -4.17 19.98 -15.87
CA ARG A 385 -2.95 20.79 -15.90
C ARG A 385 -2.47 21.12 -14.49
N PRO A 386 -1.82 20.20 -13.81
CA PRO A 386 -1.28 20.45 -12.49
C PRO A 386 0.02 21.27 -12.60
N ASP A 387 -0.12 22.58 -12.81
CA ASP A 387 0.99 23.53 -12.87
C ASP A 387 1.02 24.38 -11.59
N ALA A 388 2.20 24.50 -10.99
CA ALA A 388 2.41 25.33 -9.79
C ALA A 388 2.11 26.82 -10.01
N LYS A 389 2.17 27.30 -11.27
CA LYS A 389 1.77 28.66 -11.65
C LYS A 389 0.25 28.86 -11.64
N VAL A 390 -0.50 27.76 -11.82
CA VAL A 390 -1.95 27.79 -11.90
C VAL A 390 -2.58 27.49 -10.54
N ILE A 391 -2.08 26.44 -9.83
CA ILE A 391 -2.62 26.07 -8.52
C ILE A 391 -1.64 26.56 -7.43
N PRO A 392 -1.99 27.66 -6.73
CA PRO A 392 -1.14 28.21 -5.69
C PRO A 392 -0.85 27.22 -4.57
N GLY A 393 0.37 27.28 -4.00
CA GLY A 393 0.80 26.41 -2.92
C GLY A 393 -0.12 26.47 -1.70
N GLN A 394 -0.73 27.61 -1.41
CA GLN A 394 -1.68 27.75 -0.30
C GLN A 394 -2.94 26.89 -0.49
N ILE A 395 -3.45 26.76 -1.70
CA ILE A 395 -4.59 25.86 -1.99
C ILE A 395 -4.10 24.41 -1.94
N LYS A 396 -3.03 24.10 -2.69
CA LYS A 396 -2.48 22.75 -2.78
C LYS A 396 -2.15 22.11 -1.42
N ASN A 397 -1.54 22.87 -0.53
CA ASN A 397 -1.12 22.37 0.79
C ASN A 397 -2.31 22.05 1.71
N ASN A 398 -3.49 22.60 1.43
CA ASN A 398 -4.72 22.32 2.15
C ASN A 398 -5.62 21.30 1.44
N LEU A 399 -5.13 20.61 0.41
CA LEU A 399 -5.77 19.49 -0.28
C LEU A 399 -4.97 18.21 0.02
N PRO A 400 -5.16 17.60 1.19
CA PRO A 400 -4.28 16.50 1.65
C PRO A 400 -4.52 15.19 0.87
N ILE A 401 -5.73 14.93 0.38
CA ILE A 401 -5.99 13.80 -0.53
C ILE A 401 -5.49 14.19 -1.92
N ARG A 402 -4.54 13.43 -2.43
CA ARG A 402 -3.95 13.65 -3.76
C ARG A 402 -4.03 12.38 -4.57
N ILE A 403 -4.76 12.49 -5.68
CA ILE A 403 -4.97 11.38 -6.61
C ILE A 403 -4.43 11.81 -7.96
N SER A 404 -3.64 10.97 -8.61
CA SER A 404 -3.13 11.22 -9.95
C SER A 404 -3.38 10.01 -10.84
N GLY A 405 -4.07 10.20 -11.96
CA GLY A 405 -3.95 9.30 -13.10
C GLY A 405 -2.56 9.42 -13.71
N ARG A 406 -2.28 8.62 -14.76
CA ARG A 406 -1.03 8.70 -15.49
C ARG A 406 -0.70 10.14 -15.90
N MET A 407 0.55 10.52 -15.74
CA MET A 407 1.13 11.79 -16.18
C MET A 407 2.24 11.53 -17.20
N VAL A 408 2.38 12.43 -18.17
CA VAL A 408 3.48 12.36 -19.13
C VAL A 408 4.72 13.09 -18.61
N ASP A 409 4.48 14.20 -17.87
CA ASP A 409 5.52 15.05 -17.35
C ASP A 409 5.84 14.72 -15.88
N PRO A 410 7.11 14.38 -15.54
CA PRO A 410 7.55 14.17 -14.17
C PRO A 410 7.26 15.35 -13.23
N GLN A 411 7.38 16.59 -13.69
CA GLN A 411 7.08 17.79 -12.90
C GLN A 411 5.61 17.87 -12.52
N ALA A 412 4.71 17.48 -13.44
CA ALA A 412 3.28 17.39 -13.17
C ALA A 412 2.96 16.34 -12.10
N SER A 413 3.62 15.16 -12.16
CA SER A 413 3.50 14.12 -11.13
C SER A 413 4.00 14.61 -9.78
N GLU A 414 5.16 15.22 -9.74
CA GLU A 414 5.76 15.78 -8.52
C GLU A 414 4.90 16.87 -7.89
N MET A 415 4.28 17.71 -8.75
CA MET A 415 3.37 18.76 -8.30
C MET A 415 2.15 18.16 -7.57
N VAL A 416 1.60 17.05 -8.03
CA VAL A 416 0.41 16.43 -7.41
C VAL A 416 0.80 15.51 -6.26
N LEU A 417 1.66 14.52 -6.52
CA LEU A 417 1.95 13.43 -5.59
C LEU A 417 3.18 13.68 -4.69
N GLY A 418 4.02 14.67 -5.02
CA GLY A 418 5.32 14.86 -4.38
C GLY A 418 6.39 13.85 -4.84
N ASN A 419 6.12 13.10 -5.91
CA ASN A 419 7.05 12.15 -6.53
C ASN A 419 6.70 11.93 -8.00
N THR A 420 7.54 11.20 -8.75
CA THR A 420 7.38 10.99 -10.20
C THR A 420 6.60 9.72 -10.58
N LYS A 421 6.06 8.98 -9.63
CA LYS A 421 5.48 7.64 -9.87
C LYS A 421 4.30 7.62 -10.86
N ALA A 422 3.58 8.73 -11.01
CA ALA A 422 2.49 8.79 -11.98
C ALA A 422 2.96 8.74 -13.44
N THR A 423 4.26 8.92 -13.71
CA THR A 423 4.82 8.75 -15.07
C THR A 423 5.05 7.29 -15.45
N ASP A 424 5.20 6.43 -14.44
CA ASP A 424 5.52 5.01 -14.63
C ASP A 424 4.25 4.13 -14.69
N MET A 425 3.08 4.76 -14.57
CA MET A 425 1.79 4.06 -14.60
C MET A 425 1.43 3.58 -16.00
N ASP A 426 0.75 2.44 -16.07
CA ASP A 426 0.13 1.92 -17.28
C ASP A 426 -0.96 2.86 -17.84
N GLU A 427 -1.30 2.71 -19.13
CA GLU A 427 -2.36 3.48 -19.79
C GLU A 427 -3.78 2.98 -19.47
N THR A 428 -3.93 2.11 -18.48
CA THR A 428 -5.22 1.55 -18.07
C THR A 428 -6.15 2.67 -17.57
N ARG A 429 -7.31 2.78 -18.22
CA ARG A 429 -8.31 3.79 -17.85
C ARG A 429 -8.87 3.52 -16.45
N GLY A 430 -8.95 4.56 -15.62
CA GLY A 430 -9.40 4.45 -14.24
C GLY A 430 -8.32 3.98 -13.26
N ARG A 431 -7.08 3.82 -13.73
CA ARG A 431 -5.92 3.53 -12.91
C ARG A 431 -5.37 4.83 -12.33
N PHE A 432 -5.22 4.87 -10.99
CA PHE A 432 -4.77 6.05 -10.29
C PHE A 432 -3.72 5.71 -9.24
N MET A 433 -2.82 6.66 -9.00
CA MET A 433 -1.98 6.74 -7.81
C MET A 433 -2.68 7.57 -6.75
N TYR A 434 -2.64 7.10 -5.53
CA TYR A 434 -3.11 7.81 -4.35
C TYR A 434 -1.95 8.10 -3.41
N SER A 435 -1.83 9.34 -2.95
CA SER A 435 -0.78 9.76 -2.02
C SER A 435 -1.38 10.27 -0.73
N ILE A 436 -0.91 9.70 0.40
CA ILE A 436 -1.20 10.16 1.76
C ILE A 436 0.13 10.29 2.49
N GLY A 437 0.51 11.52 2.82
CA GLY A 437 1.79 11.78 3.45
C GLY A 437 2.95 11.30 2.57
N ALA A 438 3.76 10.36 3.08
CA ALA A 438 4.91 9.80 2.36
C ALA A 438 4.58 8.55 1.54
N ASP A 439 3.44 7.92 1.76
CA ASP A 439 3.07 6.68 1.08
C ASP A 439 2.27 6.95 -0.18
N THR A 440 2.61 6.22 -1.24
CA THR A 440 1.92 6.30 -2.54
C THR A 440 1.65 4.89 -3.01
N PHE A 441 0.40 4.60 -3.37
CA PHE A 441 -0.01 3.30 -3.89
C PHE A 441 -0.98 3.44 -5.05
N GLU A 442 -1.06 2.39 -5.84
CA GLU A 442 -1.87 2.31 -7.05
C GLU A 442 -3.21 1.63 -6.76
N PHE A 443 -4.27 2.11 -7.41
CA PHE A 443 -5.60 1.52 -7.32
C PHE A 443 -6.37 1.64 -8.61
N GLN A 444 -7.35 0.76 -8.81
CA GLN A 444 -8.33 0.85 -9.87
C GLN A 444 -9.59 1.51 -9.33
N ALA A 445 -9.95 2.67 -9.89
CA ALA A 445 -11.17 3.37 -9.54
C ALA A 445 -12.41 2.67 -10.09
N TYR A 446 -13.55 2.85 -9.41
CA TYR A 446 -14.84 2.38 -9.91
C TYR A 446 -15.26 3.16 -11.16
N ALA A 447 -15.74 2.43 -12.16
CA ALA A 447 -16.30 3.01 -13.39
C ALA A 447 -17.75 3.40 -13.18
N PHE A 448 -17.97 4.65 -12.74
CA PHE A 448 -19.30 5.23 -12.58
C PHE A 448 -19.92 5.57 -13.92
N ASP A 449 -21.21 5.28 -14.08
CA ASP A 449 -21.99 5.57 -15.30
C ASP A 449 -23.18 6.45 -14.93
N ASP A 450 -23.38 7.52 -15.68
CA ASP A 450 -24.48 8.49 -15.47
C ASP A 450 -25.88 7.87 -15.61
N ARG A 451 -25.98 6.62 -16.11
CA ARG A 451 -27.23 5.85 -16.08
C ARG A 451 -27.80 5.66 -14.68
N PHE A 452 -26.94 5.72 -13.65
CA PHE A 452 -27.39 5.70 -12.25
C PHE A 452 -28.25 6.92 -11.91
N LEU A 453 -28.03 8.06 -12.56
CA LEU A 453 -28.81 9.29 -12.37
C LEU A 453 -30.24 9.16 -12.91
N LYS A 454 -30.47 8.28 -13.87
CA LYS A 454 -31.77 8.07 -14.55
C LYS A 454 -32.63 6.98 -13.88
N LYS A 455 -32.02 6.16 -13.02
CA LYS A 455 -32.69 5.08 -12.29
C LYS A 455 -33.15 5.57 -10.90
N GLY A 456 -34.25 6.26 -10.82
CA GLY A 456 -34.91 6.44 -9.54
C GLY A 456 -35.58 7.77 -9.37
N ASP A 457 -36.87 7.70 -9.08
CA ASP A 457 -37.61 8.75 -8.40
C ASP A 457 -36.99 8.92 -7.01
N TYR A 458 -36.09 9.89 -6.87
CA TYR A 458 -35.53 10.24 -5.56
C TYR A 458 -36.50 11.14 -4.85
N GLU A 459 -37.31 10.61 -3.97
CA GLU A 459 -37.95 11.40 -2.93
C GLU A 459 -36.86 12.10 -2.11
N GLN A 460 -36.80 13.40 -2.17
CA GLN A 460 -36.00 14.21 -1.25
C GLN A 460 -36.52 13.95 0.16
N GLY A 461 -35.75 13.24 0.96
CA GLY A 461 -35.94 13.24 2.41
C GLY A 461 -36.51 12.00 3.07
N SER A 462 -36.28 10.80 2.63
CA SER A 462 -36.49 9.62 3.48
C SER A 462 -35.17 9.18 4.14
N MET A 463 -35.05 9.43 5.44
CA MET A 463 -34.22 8.65 6.33
C MET A 463 -34.46 7.17 6.04
N LEU A 464 -33.39 6.41 5.77
CA LEU A 464 -33.44 4.96 5.71
C LEU A 464 -33.97 4.42 7.06
N THR A 465 -35.24 4.05 7.10
CA THR A 465 -35.74 3.12 8.11
C THR A 465 -35.36 1.72 7.66
N ALA A 466 -34.65 1.03 8.54
CA ALA A 466 -34.29 -0.37 8.40
C ALA A 466 -35.54 -1.25 8.20
N GLY A 467 -35.45 -2.17 7.25
CA GLY A 467 -36.33 -3.34 7.18
C GLY A 467 -36.67 -3.80 5.78
N GLU A 468 -35.87 -4.73 5.26
CA GLU A 468 -36.36 -6.00 4.73
C GLU A 468 -35.17 -6.86 4.33
N ASP A 469 -35.14 -8.07 4.90
CA ASP A 469 -34.14 -9.11 4.74
C ASP A 469 -34.04 -9.58 3.28
N ILE A 470 -32.86 -9.40 2.67
CA ILE A 470 -32.38 -10.26 1.60
C ILE A 470 -31.06 -10.85 2.07
N SER A 471 -31.11 -12.10 2.50
CA SER A 471 -29.95 -12.90 2.83
C SER A 471 -29.12 -13.17 1.57
N VAL A 472 -28.04 -12.43 1.40
CA VAL A 472 -26.91 -12.77 0.56
C VAL A 472 -25.75 -12.98 1.53
N GLU A 473 -25.21 -14.18 1.56
CA GLU A 473 -23.98 -14.47 2.30
C GLU A 473 -22.89 -13.50 1.84
N ALA A 474 -22.63 -12.51 2.67
CA ALA A 474 -21.54 -11.56 2.48
C ALA A 474 -20.28 -12.18 3.06
N ASP A 475 -19.34 -12.56 2.20
CA ASP A 475 -17.95 -12.71 2.62
C ASP A 475 -17.55 -11.49 3.45
N GLU A 476 -17.01 -11.71 4.65
CA GLU A 476 -16.50 -10.66 5.53
C GLU A 476 -15.43 -9.84 4.79
N LYS A 477 -15.84 -8.70 4.24
CA LYS A 477 -14.91 -7.72 3.66
C LYS A 477 -14.20 -7.02 4.81
N THR A 478 -12.92 -7.30 4.96
CA THR A 478 -12.06 -6.59 5.90
C THR A 478 -11.76 -5.19 5.35
N TYR A 479 -12.38 -4.18 5.92
CA TYR A 479 -12.09 -2.78 5.60
C TYR A 479 -10.85 -2.36 6.36
N VAL A 480 -9.81 -1.89 5.65
CA VAL A 480 -8.70 -1.19 6.29
C VAL A 480 -8.99 0.29 6.25
N THR A 481 -9.39 0.82 7.37
CA THR A 481 -9.38 2.26 7.61
C THR A 481 -7.92 2.65 7.84
N TYR A 482 -7.39 3.49 6.97
CA TYR A 482 -6.13 4.17 7.28
C TYR A 482 -6.40 5.11 8.45
N ASP A 483 -5.80 4.82 9.60
CA ASP A 483 -5.74 5.79 10.69
C ASP A 483 -4.88 6.95 10.22
N PHE A 484 -5.53 7.99 9.77
CA PHE A 484 -4.89 9.27 9.54
C PHE A 484 -4.40 9.77 10.90
N PRO A 485 -3.16 10.32 10.97
CA PRO A 485 -2.73 11.01 12.17
C PRO A 485 -3.80 12.01 12.55
N ASP A 486 -4.24 11.98 13.80
CA ASP A 486 -5.24 12.92 14.30
C ASP A 486 -4.63 14.32 14.33
N TYR A 487 -4.95 15.14 13.33
CA TYR A 487 -4.51 16.53 13.24
C TYR A 487 -5.39 17.47 14.08
N SER A 488 -6.26 16.95 14.96
CA SER A 488 -7.19 17.74 15.77
C SER A 488 -6.50 18.64 16.79
N ASP A 489 -5.25 18.33 17.19
CA ASP A 489 -4.54 19.02 18.29
C ASP A 489 -3.45 20.01 17.85
N GLN A 490 -3.31 20.35 16.57
CA GLN A 490 -2.33 21.37 16.14
C GLN A 490 -2.98 22.56 15.44
N PRO A 491 -3.25 23.67 16.14
CA PRO A 491 -3.50 24.94 15.48
C PRO A 491 -2.17 25.48 14.91
N GLY A 492 -1.95 25.29 13.62
CA GLY A 492 -1.12 26.16 12.80
C GLY A 492 0.34 26.36 13.19
N LYS A 493 1.11 25.27 13.42
CA LYS A 493 2.58 25.35 13.39
C LYS A 493 3.14 24.22 12.52
N PHE A 494 3.20 24.46 11.21
CA PHE A 494 4.21 23.85 10.37
C PHE A 494 5.43 24.75 10.44
N GLU A 495 6.34 24.49 11.35
CA GLU A 495 7.71 24.97 11.24
C GLU A 495 8.36 24.20 10.09
N ILE A 496 8.56 24.92 8.98
CA ILE A 496 9.51 24.51 7.96
C ILE A 496 10.87 24.58 8.65
N ASN A 497 11.47 23.45 8.97
CA ASN A 497 12.89 23.38 9.31
C ASN A 497 13.69 23.78 8.06
N ASN A 498 13.98 25.06 7.92
CA ASN A 498 15.02 25.61 7.07
C ASN A 498 16.37 25.32 7.73
N THR A 499 16.85 24.08 7.66
CA THR A 499 18.23 23.69 7.98
C THR A 499 19.02 23.49 6.69
N CYS A 500 19.00 24.47 5.79
CA CYS A 500 19.85 24.49 4.60
C CYS A 500 20.30 25.91 4.20
N GLU A 501 20.30 26.91 5.10
CA GLU A 501 20.81 28.26 4.78
C GLU A 501 21.88 28.79 5.74
N GLU A 502 22.44 27.96 6.62
CA GLU A 502 23.53 28.40 7.53
C GLU A 502 24.91 27.80 7.22
N GLU A 503 25.11 27.06 6.13
CA GLU A 503 26.45 26.56 5.74
C GLU A 503 27.10 27.29 4.53
N LEU A 504 26.57 28.44 4.10
CA LEU A 504 27.16 29.21 2.99
C LEU A 504 27.58 30.65 3.37
N ALA A 505 27.71 30.95 4.67
CA ALA A 505 28.12 32.29 5.12
C ALA A 505 29.51 32.37 5.78
N ASP A 506 30.27 31.27 5.89
CA ASP A 506 31.59 31.27 6.59
C ASP A 506 32.83 31.06 5.69
N ASP A 507 32.69 31.10 4.35
CA ASP A 507 33.84 30.96 3.42
C ASP A 507 34.21 32.26 2.66
N GLN A 508 33.93 33.45 3.18
CA GLN A 508 34.39 34.73 2.61
C GLN A 508 35.15 35.61 3.55
N GLU A 509 35.98 35.08 4.44
CA GLU A 509 37.02 35.87 5.13
C GLU A 509 38.32 35.07 5.28
N LEU A 510 39.02 34.78 4.19
CA LEU A 510 40.45 34.42 4.21
C LEU A 510 41.07 34.56 2.79
N GLU A 511 41.00 35.78 2.21
CA GLU A 511 42.00 36.24 1.24
C GLU A 511 42.45 37.63 1.61
N GLY A 512 43.59 37.68 2.26
CA GLY A 512 44.25 38.94 2.60
C GLY A 512 45.40 38.74 3.56
N PHE A 513 46.42 38.01 3.11
CA PHE A 513 47.86 38.32 3.34
C PHE A 513 48.71 37.36 2.55
#